data_15ce50dbdeaf08d15051bc946d348399
#
_entry.id   15ce50dbdeaf08d15051bc946d348399
#
_cell.length_a   1.000
_cell.length_b   1.000
_cell.length_c   1.000
_cell.angle_alpha   90.00
_cell.angle_beta   90.00
_cell.angle_gamma   90.00
#
_symmetry.space_group_name_H-M   'P 1'
#
loop_
_entity.id
_entity.type
_entity.pdbx_description
1 polymer ?
#
loop_
_entity_poly.entity_id
_entity_poly.type
_entity_poly.pdbx_seq_one_letter_code
_entity_poly.pdbx_strand_id
1 'polypeptide(L)'
;TAISYRYTRRPEYLDAFRRVLAYYLERLPEDLVPYWDMTFTSGTEEPRDSSSASIVACGLLEAAKYVGTDEAAEYTKLAAQMLGSVAAHYAVKEGPQGIGLVRHGTYSKKSPYNTCTPEGVDECVSWGDYFYMEALTRLTKDWELYW
;
A
#
# COMPACT_ATOMS: atom_id res chain seq x y z
N THR A 1 -4.35 -3.40 11.66
CA THR A 1 -5.06 -4.63 12.12
C THR A 1 -4.12 -5.83 12.24
N ALA A 2 -3.24 -6.16 11.23
CA ALA A 2 -2.26 -7.26 11.36
C ALA A 2 -1.30 -7.03 12.55
N ILE A 3 -0.78 -5.83 12.70
CA ILE A 3 0.07 -5.45 13.83
C ILE A 3 -0.70 -5.55 15.16
N SER A 4 -1.97 -5.14 15.19
CA SER A 4 -2.80 -5.28 16.40
C SER A 4 -2.97 -6.75 16.80
N TYR A 5 -3.12 -7.64 15.81
CA TYR A 5 -3.15 -9.09 16.08
C TYR A 5 -1.82 -9.59 16.65
N ARG A 6 -0.69 -9.13 16.11
CA ARG A 6 0.64 -9.52 16.60
C ARG A 6 0.77 -9.34 18.11
N TYR A 7 0.31 -8.20 18.62
CA TYR A 7 0.46 -7.85 20.04
C TYR A 7 -0.65 -8.41 20.94
N THR A 8 -1.86 -8.53 20.43
CA THR A 8 -3.02 -8.89 21.27
C THR A 8 -3.44 -10.35 21.15
N ARG A 9 -3.11 -11.00 20.01
CA ARG A 9 -3.57 -12.35 19.63
C ARG A 9 -5.09 -12.50 19.55
N ARG A 10 -5.81 -11.40 19.50
CA ARG A 10 -7.27 -11.39 19.40
C ARG A 10 -7.70 -11.63 17.96
N PRO A 11 -8.46 -12.70 17.65
CA PRO A 11 -8.81 -13.09 16.28
C PRO A 11 -9.62 -12.04 15.53
N GLU A 12 -10.36 -11.18 16.24
CA GLU A 12 -11.14 -10.10 15.63
C GLU A 12 -10.30 -9.14 14.76
N TYR A 13 -9.01 -9.03 15.06
CA TYR A 13 -8.13 -8.17 14.24
C TYR A 13 -7.78 -8.80 12.90
N LEU A 14 -7.65 -10.13 12.81
CA LEU A 14 -7.49 -10.81 11.51
C LEU A 14 -8.80 -10.79 10.72
N ASP A 15 -9.93 -10.94 11.37
CA ASP A 15 -11.24 -10.86 10.70
C ASP A 15 -11.50 -9.44 10.18
N ALA A 16 -11.13 -8.41 10.96
CA ALA A 16 -11.17 -7.03 10.50
C ALA A 16 -10.19 -6.78 9.33
N PHE A 17 -8.98 -7.36 9.40
CA PHE A 17 -8.01 -7.29 8.31
C PHE A 17 -8.59 -7.87 7.02
N ARG A 18 -9.15 -9.06 7.05
CA ARG A 18 -9.76 -9.72 5.88
C ARG A 18 -10.89 -8.88 5.26
N ARG A 19 -11.76 -8.32 6.09
CA ARG A 19 -12.86 -7.45 5.60
C ARG A 19 -12.35 -6.18 4.94
N VAL A 20 -11.37 -5.51 5.56
CA VAL A 20 -10.78 -4.29 5.00
C VAL A 20 -10.02 -4.61 3.72
N LEU A 21 -9.28 -5.72 3.69
CA LEU A 21 -8.57 -6.17 2.50
C LEU A 21 -9.53 -6.48 1.35
N ALA A 22 -10.62 -7.20 1.62
CA ALA A 22 -11.62 -7.51 0.60
C ALA A 22 -12.22 -6.23 -0.01
N TYR A 23 -12.60 -5.27 0.82
CA TYR A 23 -13.09 -3.95 0.36
C TYR A 23 -12.05 -3.21 -0.49
N TYR A 24 -10.79 -3.25 -0.05
CA TYR A 24 -9.69 -2.63 -0.78
C TYR A 24 -9.50 -3.26 -2.17
N LEU A 25 -9.41 -4.58 -2.23
CA LEU A 25 -9.18 -5.34 -3.47
C LEU A 25 -10.31 -5.17 -4.48
N GLU A 26 -11.56 -5.10 -4.02
CA GLU A 26 -12.74 -4.89 -4.87
C GLU A 26 -12.68 -3.55 -5.64
N ARG A 27 -11.91 -2.59 -5.15
CA ARG A 27 -11.80 -1.23 -5.71
C ARG A 27 -10.50 -0.96 -6.44
N LEU A 28 -9.59 -1.92 -6.46
CA LEU A 28 -8.33 -1.74 -7.16
C LEU A 28 -8.51 -1.77 -8.68
N PRO A 29 -7.82 -0.89 -9.40
CA PRO A 29 -7.59 -1.04 -10.83
C PRO A 29 -6.72 -2.30 -11.13
N GLU A 30 -6.61 -2.65 -12.41
CA GLU A 30 -5.86 -3.82 -12.88
C GLU A 30 -4.39 -3.83 -12.45
N ASP A 31 -3.79 -2.64 -12.29
CA ASP A 31 -2.40 -2.47 -11.88
C ASP A 31 -2.19 -2.57 -10.36
N LEU A 32 -3.23 -2.86 -9.59
CA LEU A 32 -3.20 -3.06 -8.13
C LEU A 32 -2.74 -1.83 -7.32
N VAL A 33 -2.75 -0.64 -7.92
CA VAL A 33 -2.45 0.62 -7.23
C VAL A 33 -3.74 1.44 -7.15
N PRO A 34 -4.23 1.82 -5.97
CA PRO A 34 -5.52 2.49 -5.81
C PRO A 34 -5.49 3.93 -6.32
N TYR A 35 -6.66 4.46 -6.54
CA TYR A 35 -6.86 5.90 -6.60
C TYR A 35 -6.71 6.51 -5.18
N TRP A 36 -6.49 7.81 -5.12
CA TRP A 36 -6.32 8.55 -3.87
C TRP A 36 -7.51 8.45 -2.92
N ASP A 37 -8.69 8.25 -3.45
CA ASP A 37 -9.92 7.99 -2.71
C ASP A 37 -10.56 6.69 -3.23
N MET A 38 -10.92 5.81 -2.33
CA MET A 38 -11.50 4.49 -2.64
C MET A 38 -12.92 4.55 -3.22
N THR A 39 -13.52 5.73 -3.35
CA THR A 39 -14.77 5.91 -4.11
C THR A 39 -14.54 5.87 -5.61
N PHE A 40 -13.32 6.13 -6.08
CA PHE A 40 -12.94 6.04 -7.48
C PHE A 40 -12.48 4.62 -7.82
N THR A 41 -12.91 4.18 -9.00
CA THR A 41 -12.56 2.88 -9.57
C THR A 41 -12.07 3.07 -11.01
N SER A 42 -11.88 2.00 -11.77
CA SER A 42 -11.40 2.06 -13.16
C SER A 42 -12.25 3.02 -14.02
N GLY A 43 -11.61 3.68 -14.99
CA GLY A 43 -12.28 4.58 -15.96
C GLY A 43 -12.33 6.05 -15.53
N THR A 44 -11.58 6.45 -14.51
CA THR A 44 -11.43 7.84 -14.09
C THR A 44 -9.99 8.34 -14.32
N GLU A 45 -9.84 9.66 -14.47
CA GLU A 45 -8.54 10.35 -14.52
C GLU A 45 -8.09 10.87 -13.13
N GLU A 46 -8.71 10.39 -12.07
CA GLU A 46 -8.33 10.76 -10.70
C GLU A 46 -6.90 10.28 -10.39
N PRO A 47 -6.16 11.04 -9.58
CA PRO A 47 -4.78 10.67 -9.24
C PRO A 47 -4.72 9.37 -8.45
N ARG A 48 -3.57 8.71 -8.55
CA ARG A 48 -3.27 7.47 -7.82
C ARG A 48 -2.67 7.77 -6.45
N ASP A 49 -2.70 6.78 -5.58
CA ASP A 49 -1.90 6.77 -4.35
C ASP A 49 -1.05 5.49 -4.27
N SER A 50 0.14 5.58 -4.82
CA SER A 50 1.13 4.48 -4.80
C SER A 50 1.61 4.12 -3.40
N SER A 51 1.54 5.07 -2.45
CA SER A 51 1.93 4.83 -1.06
C SER A 51 1.02 3.80 -0.39
N SER A 52 -0.27 3.84 -0.70
CA SER A 52 -1.27 2.90 -0.19
C SER A 52 -0.96 1.45 -0.60
N ALA A 53 -0.55 1.21 -1.85
CA ALA A 53 -0.16 -0.12 -2.32
C ALA A 53 1.02 -0.68 -1.52
N SER A 54 2.04 0.13 -1.25
CA SER A 54 3.21 -0.25 -0.44
C SER A 54 2.83 -0.55 1.01
N ILE A 55 1.95 0.26 1.61
CA ILE A 55 1.44 0.06 2.98
C ILE A 55 0.64 -1.24 3.09
N VAL A 56 -0.23 -1.50 2.13
CA VAL A 56 -1.04 -2.73 2.11
C VAL A 56 -0.15 -3.95 1.91
N ALA A 57 0.87 -3.88 1.06
CA ALA A 57 1.85 -4.95 0.90
C ALA A 57 2.56 -5.30 2.22
N CYS A 58 2.98 -4.30 3.00
CA CYS A 58 3.52 -4.52 4.35
C CYS A 58 2.50 -5.23 5.27
N GLY A 59 1.24 -4.81 5.20
CA GLY A 59 0.15 -5.41 5.98
C GLY A 59 -0.11 -6.87 5.62
N LEU A 60 -0.10 -7.21 4.32
CA LEU A 60 -0.22 -8.57 3.81
C LEU A 60 0.92 -9.47 4.28
N LEU A 61 2.16 -9.01 4.16
CA LEU A 61 3.34 -9.74 4.60
C LEU A 61 3.39 -9.94 6.13
N GLU A 62 2.86 -8.99 6.90
CA GLU A 62 2.70 -9.18 8.35
C GLU A 62 1.59 -10.19 8.66
N ALA A 63 0.42 -10.08 8.01
CA ALA A 63 -0.70 -10.99 8.24
C ALA A 63 -0.37 -12.44 7.85
N ALA A 64 0.42 -12.64 6.80
CA ALA A 64 0.88 -13.95 6.33
C ALA A 64 1.58 -14.79 7.43
N LYS A 65 2.16 -14.13 8.44
CA LYS A 65 2.82 -14.80 9.57
C LYS A 65 1.85 -15.48 10.54
N TYR A 66 0.55 -15.20 10.44
CA TYR A 66 -0.46 -15.55 11.46
C TYR A 66 -1.65 -16.31 10.91
N VAL A 67 -1.65 -16.65 9.64
CA VAL A 67 -2.73 -17.37 8.95
C VAL A 67 -2.24 -18.72 8.46
N GLY A 68 -3.15 -19.55 7.93
CA GLY A 68 -2.81 -20.87 7.38
C GLY A 68 -1.93 -20.75 6.13
N THR A 69 -1.23 -21.82 5.78
CA THR A 69 -0.22 -21.85 4.71
C THR A 69 -0.75 -21.34 3.36
N ASP A 70 -1.96 -21.75 2.98
CA ASP A 70 -2.54 -21.37 1.68
C ASP A 70 -2.87 -19.86 1.67
N GLU A 71 -3.51 -19.35 2.70
CA GLU A 71 -3.80 -17.92 2.85
C GLU A 71 -2.52 -17.07 2.92
N ALA A 72 -1.50 -17.58 3.61
CA ALA A 72 -0.19 -16.93 3.68
C ALA A 72 0.50 -16.82 2.31
N ALA A 73 0.40 -17.89 1.50
CA ALA A 73 0.94 -17.90 0.14
C ALA A 73 0.20 -16.89 -0.76
N GLU A 74 -1.14 -16.81 -0.65
CA GLU A 74 -1.95 -15.84 -1.38
C GLU A 74 -1.57 -14.40 -0.99
N TYR A 75 -1.43 -14.10 0.30
CA TYR A 75 -1.04 -12.77 0.77
C TYR A 75 0.36 -12.38 0.29
N THR A 76 1.31 -13.30 0.36
CA THR A 76 2.68 -13.06 -0.11
C THR A 76 2.72 -12.82 -1.63
N LYS A 77 1.98 -13.61 -2.40
CA LYS A 77 1.85 -13.44 -3.85
C LYS A 77 1.24 -12.09 -4.20
N LEU A 78 0.16 -11.71 -3.53
CA LEU A 78 -0.52 -10.43 -3.77
C LEU A 78 0.40 -9.25 -3.42
N ALA A 79 1.10 -9.30 -2.31
CA ALA A 79 2.07 -8.28 -1.93
C ALA A 79 3.17 -8.13 -2.99
N ALA A 80 3.70 -9.25 -3.49
CA ALA A 80 4.71 -9.23 -4.55
C ALA A 80 4.17 -8.64 -5.87
N GLN A 81 2.92 -8.93 -6.23
CA GLN A 81 2.28 -8.36 -7.41
C GLN A 81 2.09 -6.85 -7.29
N MET A 82 1.60 -6.36 -6.14
CA MET A 82 1.45 -4.93 -5.85
C MET A 82 2.79 -4.20 -5.94
N LEU A 83 3.83 -4.74 -5.29
CA LEU A 83 5.16 -4.15 -5.33
C LEU A 83 5.80 -4.22 -6.72
N GLY A 84 5.55 -5.28 -7.46
CA GLY A 84 5.96 -5.40 -8.86
C GLY A 84 5.34 -4.31 -9.73
N SER A 85 4.06 -4.00 -9.53
CA SER A 85 3.38 -2.91 -10.21
C SER A 85 3.97 -1.55 -9.82
N VAL A 86 4.16 -1.31 -8.51
CA VAL A 86 4.81 -0.07 -8.04
C VAL A 86 6.20 0.09 -8.66
N ALA A 87 7.01 -0.97 -8.67
CA ALA A 87 8.35 -0.94 -9.27
C ALA A 87 8.32 -0.66 -10.78
N ALA A 88 7.35 -1.23 -11.49
CA ALA A 88 7.26 -1.10 -12.94
C ALA A 88 6.79 0.28 -13.41
N HIS A 89 5.82 0.87 -12.71
CA HIS A 89 5.05 2.01 -13.18
C HIS A 89 5.20 3.28 -12.33
N TYR A 90 5.58 3.14 -11.07
CA TYR A 90 5.56 4.24 -10.09
C TYR A 90 6.94 4.55 -9.49
N ALA A 91 7.90 3.64 -9.59
CA ALA A 91 9.25 3.89 -9.11
C ALA A 91 9.96 4.94 -9.98
N VAL A 92 10.72 5.82 -9.33
CA VAL A 92 11.57 6.80 -10.01
C VAL A 92 12.75 6.08 -10.65
N LYS A 93 12.78 6.01 -11.97
CA LYS A 93 13.84 5.34 -12.72
C LYS A 93 15.00 6.28 -13.04
N GLU A 94 14.68 7.53 -13.32
CA GLU A 94 15.61 8.61 -13.59
C GLU A 94 15.01 9.92 -13.09
N GLY A 95 15.81 10.82 -12.56
CA GLY A 95 15.33 12.11 -12.08
C GLY A 95 16.39 12.90 -11.34
N PRO A 96 16.15 14.19 -11.05
CA PRO A 96 17.05 14.99 -10.23
C PRO A 96 17.20 14.32 -8.85
N GLN A 97 18.40 14.37 -8.30
CA GLN A 97 18.69 13.86 -6.97
C GLN A 97 17.75 14.49 -5.92
N GLY A 98 17.20 13.68 -5.01
CA GLY A 98 16.41 14.16 -3.88
C GLY A 98 14.89 14.17 -4.10
N ILE A 99 14.37 13.60 -5.19
CA ILE A 99 12.90 13.56 -5.41
C ILE A 99 12.21 12.45 -4.62
N GLY A 100 12.90 11.35 -4.28
CA GLY A 100 12.32 10.18 -3.63
C GLY A 100 12.34 8.95 -4.52
N LEU A 101 11.78 7.83 -4.05
CA LEU A 101 11.83 6.52 -4.70
C LEU A 101 10.56 6.21 -5.49
N VAL A 102 9.41 6.65 -5.01
CA VAL A 102 8.09 6.30 -5.58
C VAL A 102 7.29 7.58 -5.81
N ARG A 103 6.79 7.73 -7.03
CA ARG A 103 5.90 8.84 -7.43
C ARG A 103 4.43 8.45 -7.30
N HIS A 104 3.58 9.42 -7.59
CA HIS A 104 2.12 9.28 -7.60
C HIS A 104 1.54 8.96 -6.22
N GLY A 105 2.18 9.45 -5.16
CA GLY A 105 1.56 9.55 -3.84
C GLY A 105 0.62 10.76 -3.81
N THR A 106 -0.62 10.56 -3.38
CA THR A 106 -1.60 11.63 -3.25
C THR A 106 -2.20 11.58 -1.86
N TYR A 107 -1.86 12.56 -1.03
CA TYR A 107 -2.36 12.66 0.34
C TYR A 107 -3.39 13.77 0.54
N SER A 108 -3.51 14.66 -0.44
CA SER A 108 -4.47 15.76 -0.35
C SER A 108 -4.84 16.26 -1.74
N LYS A 109 -6.13 16.24 -2.05
CA LYS A 109 -6.67 16.86 -3.27
C LYS A 109 -7.72 17.87 -2.89
N LYS A 110 -7.66 19.07 -3.48
CA LYS A 110 -8.67 20.10 -3.26
C LYS A 110 -10.05 19.60 -3.64
N SER A 111 -10.98 19.67 -2.72
CA SER A 111 -12.39 19.33 -2.91
C SER A 111 -13.26 20.32 -2.15
N PRO A 112 -14.59 20.31 -2.34
CA PRO A 112 -15.49 21.15 -1.54
C PRO A 112 -15.35 20.96 -0.02
N TYR A 113 -14.85 19.82 0.41
CA TYR A 113 -14.70 19.46 1.81
C TYR A 113 -13.24 19.55 2.32
N ASN A 114 -12.30 19.70 1.41
CA ASN A 114 -10.87 19.77 1.69
C ASN A 114 -10.29 21.02 1.03
N THR A 115 -9.82 21.94 1.84
CA THR A 115 -9.27 23.24 1.40
C THR A 115 -7.76 23.18 1.13
N CYS A 116 -7.16 22.00 1.14
CA CYS A 116 -5.74 21.83 0.85
C CYS A 116 -5.38 22.37 -0.55
N THR A 117 -4.16 22.83 -0.68
CA THR A 117 -3.60 23.31 -1.93
C THR A 117 -3.43 22.17 -2.95
N PRO A 118 -3.18 22.48 -4.25
CA PRO A 118 -2.87 21.46 -5.25
C PRO A 118 -1.63 20.63 -4.95
N GLU A 119 -0.76 21.15 -4.08
CA GLU A 119 0.40 20.41 -3.58
C GLU A 119 -0.10 19.26 -2.67
N GLY A 120 0.29 18.05 -2.96
CA GLY A 120 -0.20 16.86 -2.28
C GLY A 120 -0.83 15.86 -3.23
N VAL A 121 -0.77 16.17 -4.52
CA VAL A 121 -1.22 15.31 -5.61
C VAL A 121 -0.02 14.91 -6.44
N ASP A 122 0.10 13.62 -6.73
CA ASP A 122 1.09 13.08 -7.67
C ASP A 122 2.56 13.30 -7.24
N GLU A 123 2.84 13.25 -5.95
CA GLU A 123 4.14 13.54 -5.37
C GLU A 123 4.92 12.29 -4.94
N CYS A 124 6.21 12.47 -4.66
CA CYS A 124 6.98 11.54 -3.83
C CYS A 124 6.73 11.88 -2.37
N VAL A 125 6.18 10.94 -1.61
CA VAL A 125 5.88 11.13 -0.19
C VAL A 125 6.77 10.24 0.68
N SER A 126 7.27 10.78 1.78
CA SER A 126 8.26 10.08 2.62
C SER A 126 7.75 8.74 3.16
N TRP A 127 6.47 8.62 3.51
CA TRP A 127 5.90 7.33 3.93
C TRP A 127 5.72 6.37 2.75
N GLY A 128 5.50 6.85 1.52
CA GLY A 128 5.50 6.03 0.32
C GLY A 128 6.84 5.36 0.11
N ASP A 129 7.93 6.13 0.17
CA ASP A 129 9.30 5.63 0.09
C ASP A 129 9.62 4.66 1.22
N TYR A 130 9.27 5.02 2.46
CA TYR A 130 9.51 4.18 3.63
C TYR A 130 8.82 2.82 3.50
N PHE A 131 7.51 2.79 3.24
CA PHE A 131 6.77 1.53 3.15
C PHE A 131 7.13 0.71 1.91
N TYR A 132 7.53 1.35 0.81
CA TYR A 132 8.06 0.64 -0.35
C TYR A 132 9.35 -0.10 0.00
N MET A 133 10.31 0.57 0.64
CA MET A 133 11.55 -0.06 1.10
C MET A 133 11.30 -1.15 2.15
N GLU A 134 10.41 -0.91 3.11
CA GLU A 134 10.04 -1.89 4.12
C GLU A 134 9.43 -3.14 3.47
N ALA A 135 8.49 -2.99 2.55
CA ALA A 135 7.83 -4.10 1.89
C ALA A 135 8.81 -4.94 1.05
N LEU A 136 9.72 -4.29 0.31
CA LEU A 136 10.79 -4.98 -0.42
C LEU A 136 11.73 -5.74 0.53
N THR A 137 12.06 -5.14 1.66
CA THR A 137 12.90 -5.79 2.69
C THR A 137 12.20 -7.01 3.27
N ARG A 138 10.91 -6.91 3.58
CA ARG A 138 10.08 -8.03 4.09
C ARG A 138 9.97 -9.19 3.11
N LEU A 139 10.01 -8.94 1.79
CA LEU A 139 10.02 -9.99 0.77
C LEU A 139 11.36 -10.72 0.65
N THR A 140 12.45 -10.07 1.02
CA THR A 140 13.81 -10.56 0.76
C THR A 140 14.54 -11.01 2.02
N LYS A 141 14.06 -10.62 3.19
CA LYS A 141 14.71 -10.89 4.49
C LYS A 141 13.67 -11.12 5.57
N ASP A 142 14.08 -11.79 6.64
CA ASP A 142 13.33 -11.79 7.88
C ASP A 142 13.27 -10.35 8.42
N TRP A 143 12.06 -9.90 8.70
CA TRP A 143 11.80 -8.55 9.18
C TRP A 143 11.17 -8.58 10.57
N GLU A 144 11.78 -7.88 11.50
CA GLU A 144 11.21 -7.62 12.81
C GLU A 144 10.76 -6.16 12.90
N LEU A 145 9.56 -5.97 13.44
CA LEU A 145 9.03 -4.63 13.72
C LEU A 145 9.77 -4.03 14.92
N TYR A 146 10.13 -2.75 14.78
CA TYR A 146 10.75 -1.97 15.86
C TYR A 146 9.74 -1.24 16.74
N TRP A 147 8.47 -1.28 16.41
CA TRP A 147 7.36 -0.65 17.11
C TRP A 147 6.18 -1.60 17.30
#